data_32df849ef5e06b02cd05ab1a46b40fc5
#
_entry.id   32df849ef5e06b02cd05ab1a46b40fc5
#
_cell.length_a   1.000
_cell.length_b   1.000
_cell.length_c   1.000
_cell.angle_alpha   90.00
_cell.angle_beta   90.00
_cell.angle_gamma   90.00
#
_symmetry.space_group_name_H-M   'P 1'
#
loop_
_entity.id
_entity.type
_entity.pdbx_description
1 polymer ?
#
loop_
_entity_poly.entity_id
_entity_poly.type
_entity_poly.pdbx_seq_one_letter_code
_entity_poly.pdbx_strand_id
1 'polypeptide(L)'
;IILDIFSLLLSNLSIVTEGIDFIIDASGEQNRSYAVPMVYISPLFDRKDLNKVYDFLNKLIDQQHTNTMKHQFHSFFSKDMFELEHYELDANAMIRYISQKLIDAGIAPASFTQSVLEREEITSTSFDNKVAIPHSILCSTSRNCSYVIVNKTPMKWGYFEVNIIIMIGINHNQRRFFKELYSNLLEKLQDMTIIQELIKVKSYDAFIKLLTGEC
;
A
#
# COMPACT_ATOMS: atom_id res chain seq x y z
N ILE A 1 0.70 -16.09 16.43
CA ILE A 1 2.17 -15.92 16.52
C ILE A 1 2.64 -17.08 17.37
N ILE A 2 3.40 -18.02 16.79
CA ILE A 2 4.10 -19.08 17.51
C ILE A 2 5.47 -18.47 17.84
N LEU A 3 5.74 -18.26 19.14
CA LEU A 3 7.05 -17.82 19.60
C LEU A 3 7.85 -19.06 20.01
N ASP A 4 8.80 -19.45 19.18
CA ASP A 4 9.81 -20.43 19.58
C ASP A 4 10.92 -19.67 20.33
N ILE A 5 11.06 -19.95 21.63
CA ILE A 5 12.07 -19.32 22.49
C ILE A 5 13.25 -20.29 22.60
N PHE A 6 14.41 -19.88 22.06
CA PHE A 6 15.65 -20.62 22.22
C PHE A 6 16.56 -19.89 23.23
N SER A 7 17.02 -20.61 24.24
CA SER A 7 18.05 -20.10 25.16
C SER A 7 19.42 -20.56 24.67
N LEU A 8 20.30 -19.63 24.29
CA LEU A 8 21.64 -19.93 23.77
C LEU A 8 22.72 -19.33 24.67
N LEU A 9 23.78 -20.10 24.90
CA LEU A 9 25.02 -19.60 25.50
C LEU A 9 25.71 -18.64 24.49
N LEU A 10 26.22 -17.55 24.98
CA LEU A 10 26.81 -16.43 24.19
C LEU A 10 27.92 -16.86 23.21
N SER A 11 28.62 -17.99 23.48
CA SER A 11 29.68 -18.54 22.62
C SER A 11 29.19 -19.09 21.29
N ASN A 12 27.87 -19.34 21.14
CA ASN A 12 27.30 -20.01 19.96
C ASN A 12 26.40 -19.10 19.12
N LEU A 13 26.25 -17.82 19.49
CA LEU A 13 25.32 -16.90 18.82
C LEU A 13 25.73 -16.56 17.39
N SER A 14 27.00 -16.66 17.04
CA SER A 14 27.50 -16.40 15.67
C SER A 14 27.09 -17.46 14.65
N ILE A 15 26.56 -18.59 15.10
CA ILE A 15 26.23 -19.75 14.26
C ILE A 15 24.73 -19.89 13.99
N VAL A 16 23.85 -19.21 14.75
CA VAL A 16 22.40 -19.50 14.76
C VAL A 16 21.56 -18.21 14.59
N THR A 17 21.92 -17.34 13.66
CA THR A 17 21.04 -16.18 13.32
C THR A 17 20.04 -16.51 12.21
N GLU A 18 20.13 -17.66 11.58
CA GLU A 18 19.22 -18.08 10.53
C GLU A 18 17.90 -18.57 11.14
N GLY A 19 16.78 -17.92 10.76
CA GLY A 19 15.45 -18.24 11.29
C GLY A 19 15.09 -17.55 12.62
N ILE A 20 15.90 -16.59 13.09
CA ILE A 20 15.62 -15.78 14.29
C ILE A 20 15.09 -14.41 13.87
N ASP A 21 13.89 -14.04 14.34
CA ASP A 21 13.28 -12.72 14.05
C ASP A 21 13.89 -11.59 14.89
N PHE A 22 14.27 -11.87 16.15
CA PHE A 22 14.90 -10.90 17.05
C PHE A 22 15.59 -11.59 18.24
N ILE A 23 16.44 -10.84 18.93
CA ILE A 23 17.19 -11.32 20.11
C ILE A 23 16.82 -10.50 21.33
N ILE A 24 16.59 -11.16 22.48
CA ILE A 24 16.54 -10.54 23.79
C ILE A 24 17.84 -10.89 24.52
N ASP A 25 18.70 -9.89 24.75
CA ASP A 25 19.98 -10.09 25.41
C ASP A 25 19.88 -9.70 26.89
N ALA A 26 20.03 -10.69 27.78
CA ALA A 26 20.05 -10.57 29.22
C ALA A 26 21.45 -10.74 29.82
N SER A 27 22.51 -10.67 29.03
CA SER A 27 23.90 -10.92 29.50
C SER A 27 24.46 -9.79 30.37
N GLY A 28 23.88 -8.59 30.29
CA GLY A 28 24.42 -7.39 30.90
C GLY A 28 25.55 -6.71 30.10
N GLU A 29 25.94 -7.28 28.95
CA GLU A 29 26.96 -6.70 28.07
C GLU A 29 26.31 -5.94 26.92
N GLN A 30 26.43 -4.60 26.90
CA GLN A 30 25.74 -3.74 25.92
C GLN A 30 26.47 -3.49 24.59
N ASN A 31 27.63 -4.07 24.36
CA ASN A 31 28.52 -3.73 23.22
C ASN A 31 28.47 -4.76 22.06
N ARG A 32 27.43 -5.56 21.95
CA ARG A 32 27.32 -6.53 20.85
C ARG A 32 26.34 -6.06 19.78
N SER A 33 26.73 -6.23 18.53
CA SER A 33 25.89 -5.96 17.37
C SER A 33 25.69 -7.25 16.58
N TYR A 34 24.44 -7.53 16.25
CA TYR A 34 24.07 -8.70 15.45
C TYR A 34 23.31 -8.25 14.20
N ALA A 35 23.25 -9.11 13.20
CA ALA A 35 22.52 -8.83 11.95
C ALA A 35 20.99 -8.81 12.15
N VAL A 36 20.49 -9.33 13.28
CA VAL A 36 19.06 -9.34 13.63
C VAL A 36 18.75 -8.29 14.69
N PRO A 37 17.53 -7.71 14.69
CA PRO A 37 17.12 -6.74 15.69
C PRO A 37 17.25 -7.27 17.12
N MET A 38 17.66 -6.40 18.06
CA MET A 38 17.95 -6.85 19.41
C MET A 38 17.50 -5.83 20.47
N VAL A 39 17.07 -6.34 21.63
CA VAL A 39 16.76 -5.56 22.83
C VAL A 39 17.58 -6.06 24.02
N TYR A 40 18.19 -5.13 24.75
CA TYR A 40 18.93 -5.42 25.98
C TYR A 40 18.04 -5.29 27.20
N ILE A 41 18.06 -6.32 28.07
CA ILE A 41 17.35 -6.33 29.34
C ILE A 41 18.33 -6.61 30.51
N SER A 42 17.89 -6.33 31.73
CA SER A 42 18.65 -6.69 32.92
C SER A 42 18.69 -8.20 33.14
N PRO A 43 19.82 -8.79 33.59
CA PRO A 43 19.88 -10.18 34.00
C PRO A 43 18.85 -10.55 35.08
N LEU A 44 18.41 -9.57 35.88
CA LEU A 44 17.41 -9.76 36.94
C LEU A 44 15.97 -9.50 36.51
N PHE A 45 15.75 -9.20 35.24
CA PHE A 45 14.46 -8.97 34.58
C PHE A 45 13.40 -8.29 35.48
N ASP A 46 13.26 -7.02 35.37
CA ASP A 46 12.29 -6.24 36.13
C ASP A 46 11.11 -5.74 35.26
N ARG A 47 10.18 -4.99 35.87
CA ARG A 47 9.02 -4.44 35.17
C ARG A 47 9.38 -3.40 34.08
N LYS A 48 10.54 -2.74 34.22
CA LYS A 48 11.03 -1.79 33.20
C LYS A 48 11.54 -2.54 31.98
N ASP A 49 12.17 -3.70 32.19
CA ASP A 49 12.62 -4.55 31.08
C ASP A 49 11.44 -5.13 30.31
N LEU A 50 10.35 -5.48 31.00
CA LEU A 50 9.11 -5.89 30.33
C LEU A 50 8.58 -4.79 29.38
N ASN A 51 8.56 -3.55 29.82
CA ASN A 51 8.14 -2.41 28.99
C ASN A 51 9.08 -2.22 27.80
N LYS A 52 10.42 -2.34 27.99
CA LYS A 52 11.39 -2.28 26.88
C LYS A 52 11.13 -3.34 25.80
N VAL A 53 10.84 -4.56 26.24
CA VAL A 53 10.53 -5.66 25.30
C VAL A 53 9.22 -5.37 24.55
N TYR A 54 8.18 -4.90 25.23
CA TYR A 54 6.92 -4.51 24.58
C TYR A 54 7.12 -3.38 23.56
N ASP A 55 7.81 -2.32 23.91
CA ASP A 55 8.09 -1.20 23.03
C ASP A 55 8.92 -1.63 21.82
N PHE A 56 9.88 -2.52 22.03
CA PHE A 56 10.71 -3.09 20.97
C PHE A 56 9.88 -3.95 20.00
N LEU A 57 9.05 -4.85 20.54
CA LEU A 57 8.17 -5.70 19.74
C LEU A 57 7.16 -4.88 18.92
N ASN A 58 6.55 -3.87 19.53
CA ASN A 58 5.64 -2.97 18.82
C ASN A 58 6.36 -2.28 17.65
N LYS A 59 7.57 -1.76 17.85
CA LYS A 59 8.38 -1.16 16.77
C LYS A 59 8.69 -2.15 15.64
N LEU A 60 9.02 -3.41 15.97
CA LEU A 60 9.27 -4.43 14.95
C LEU A 60 8.00 -4.76 14.16
N ILE A 61 6.86 -4.90 14.85
CA ILE A 61 5.56 -5.16 14.20
C ILE A 61 5.21 -3.99 13.28
N ASP A 62 5.35 -2.75 13.72
CA ASP A 62 5.08 -1.55 12.92
C ASP A 62 6.00 -1.46 11.70
N GLN A 63 7.30 -1.81 11.85
CA GLN A 63 8.24 -1.84 10.74
C GLN A 63 7.91 -2.94 9.72
N GLN A 64 7.56 -4.14 10.18
CA GLN A 64 7.13 -5.23 9.29
C GLN A 64 5.84 -4.87 8.57
N HIS A 65 4.87 -4.29 9.27
CA HIS A 65 3.61 -3.83 8.68
C HIS A 65 3.85 -2.75 7.61
N THR A 66 4.70 -1.77 7.91
CA THR A 66 5.08 -0.71 6.97
C THR A 66 5.79 -1.27 5.73
N ASN A 67 6.73 -2.20 5.90
CA ASN A 67 7.44 -2.83 4.77
C ASN A 67 6.49 -3.69 3.91
N THR A 68 5.61 -4.45 4.53
CA THR A 68 4.58 -5.23 3.82
C THR A 68 3.67 -4.31 3.02
N MET A 69 3.22 -3.22 3.62
CA MET A 69 2.41 -2.20 2.97
C MET A 69 3.11 -1.60 1.74
N LYS A 70 4.37 -1.21 1.86
CA LYS A 70 5.16 -0.68 0.75
C LYS A 70 5.22 -1.67 -0.42
N HIS A 71 5.55 -2.92 -0.14
CA HIS A 71 5.56 -3.98 -1.14
C HIS A 71 4.19 -4.15 -1.81
N GLN A 72 3.12 -4.08 -1.05
CA GLN A 72 1.75 -4.15 -1.56
C GLN A 72 1.44 -2.99 -2.50
N PHE A 73 1.78 -1.75 -2.13
CA PHE A 73 1.59 -0.58 -2.98
C PHE A 73 2.41 -0.69 -4.27
N HIS A 74 3.68 -1.06 -4.20
CA HIS A 74 4.53 -1.23 -5.39
C HIS A 74 4.05 -2.35 -6.32
N SER A 75 3.40 -3.40 -5.80
CA SER A 75 2.83 -4.46 -6.64
C SER A 75 1.51 -4.05 -7.31
N PHE A 76 0.75 -3.16 -6.66
CA PHE A 76 -0.56 -2.70 -7.11
C PHE A 76 -0.47 -1.53 -8.08
N PHE A 77 0.46 -0.60 -7.85
CA PHE A 77 0.76 0.53 -8.74
C PHE A 77 1.93 0.18 -9.65
N SER A 78 1.83 0.61 -10.91
CA SER A 78 2.89 0.37 -11.92
C SER A 78 3.14 1.63 -12.70
N LYS A 79 4.41 1.88 -13.05
CA LYS A 79 4.80 3.04 -13.86
C LYS A 79 4.14 3.04 -15.25
N ASP A 80 3.94 1.86 -15.82
CA ASP A 80 3.30 1.69 -17.14
C ASP A 80 1.78 1.96 -17.10
N MET A 81 1.21 2.09 -15.90
CA MET A 81 -0.20 2.39 -15.64
C MET A 81 -0.36 3.73 -14.91
N PHE A 82 0.50 4.67 -15.21
CA PHE A 82 0.50 6.01 -14.62
C PHE A 82 0.65 7.06 -15.72
N GLU A 83 -0.28 8.00 -15.76
CA GLU A 83 -0.26 9.12 -16.70
C GLU A 83 -0.45 10.46 -15.97
N LEU A 84 0.14 11.49 -16.54
CA LEU A 84 -0.03 12.89 -16.11
C LEU A 84 -0.74 13.66 -17.21
N GLU A 85 -1.65 14.57 -16.81
CA GLU A 85 -2.29 15.53 -17.73
C GLU A 85 -3.02 14.85 -18.89
N HIS A 86 -3.81 13.80 -18.60
CA HIS A 86 -4.71 13.20 -19.58
C HIS A 86 -6.16 13.59 -19.27
N TYR A 87 -6.85 14.13 -20.25
CA TYR A 87 -8.19 14.68 -20.12
C TYR A 87 -9.14 14.04 -21.13
N GLU A 88 -10.31 13.69 -20.66
CA GLU A 88 -11.43 13.21 -21.47
C GLU A 88 -12.65 14.13 -21.29
N LEU A 89 -13.65 13.98 -22.15
CA LEU A 89 -14.84 14.80 -22.17
C LEU A 89 -15.62 14.74 -20.86
N ASP A 90 -15.72 13.54 -20.30
CA ASP A 90 -16.45 13.25 -19.06
C ASP A 90 -15.92 11.97 -18.37
N ALA A 91 -16.52 11.64 -17.24
CA ALA A 91 -16.19 10.44 -16.46
C ALA A 91 -16.33 9.15 -17.27
N ASN A 92 -17.38 9.02 -18.09
CA ASN A 92 -17.63 7.83 -18.89
C ASN A 92 -16.57 7.66 -20.00
N ALA A 93 -16.16 8.74 -20.65
CA ALA A 93 -15.08 8.72 -21.63
C ALA A 93 -13.75 8.31 -20.97
N MET A 94 -13.46 8.88 -19.78
CA MET A 94 -12.26 8.51 -19.00
C MET A 94 -12.28 7.03 -18.58
N ILE A 95 -13.42 6.52 -18.12
CA ILE A 95 -13.57 5.10 -17.78
C ILE A 95 -13.30 4.22 -19.01
N ARG A 96 -13.84 4.58 -20.18
CA ARG A 96 -13.59 3.83 -21.43
C ARG A 96 -12.12 3.85 -21.82
N TYR A 97 -11.49 5.02 -21.75
CA TYR A 97 -10.08 5.19 -22.05
C TYR A 97 -9.20 4.28 -21.19
N ILE A 98 -9.32 4.38 -19.86
CA ILE A 98 -8.49 3.60 -18.94
C ILE A 98 -8.79 2.09 -19.07
N SER A 99 -10.08 1.73 -19.18
CA SER A 99 -10.46 0.32 -19.34
C SER A 99 -9.85 -0.29 -20.59
N GLN A 100 -9.82 0.45 -21.71
CA GLN A 100 -9.22 -0.01 -22.95
C GLN A 100 -7.71 -0.26 -22.79
N LYS A 101 -6.99 0.63 -22.05
CA LYS A 101 -5.57 0.42 -21.71
C LYS A 101 -5.35 -0.90 -20.96
N LEU A 102 -6.21 -1.20 -19.99
CA LEU A 102 -6.12 -2.45 -19.23
C LEU A 102 -6.47 -3.70 -20.06
N ILE A 103 -7.42 -3.56 -21.00
CA ILE A 103 -7.78 -4.63 -21.95
C ILE A 103 -6.64 -4.89 -22.93
N ASP A 104 -6.08 -3.85 -23.52
CA ASP A 104 -4.96 -3.94 -24.48
C ASP A 104 -3.70 -4.54 -23.84
N ALA A 105 -3.49 -4.28 -22.55
CA ALA A 105 -2.43 -4.89 -21.75
C ALA A 105 -2.71 -6.36 -21.35
N GLY A 106 -3.87 -6.93 -21.72
CA GLY A 106 -4.27 -8.30 -21.36
C GLY A 106 -4.56 -8.49 -19.87
N ILE A 107 -4.78 -7.40 -19.11
CA ILE A 107 -5.04 -7.44 -17.68
C ILE A 107 -6.54 -7.57 -17.39
N ALA A 108 -7.37 -6.88 -18.15
CA ALA A 108 -8.81 -6.91 -18.03
C ALA A 108 -9.49 -7.61 -19.20
N PRO A 109 -10.62 -8.31 -19.02
CA PRO A 109 -11.42 -8.87 -20.09
C PRO A 109 -12.20 -7.77 -20.84
N ALA A 110 -12.66 -8.04 -22.05
CA ALA A 110 -13.45 -7.10 -22.86
C ALA A 110 -14.73 -6.59 -22.16
N SER A 111 -15.31 -7.36 -21.24
CA SER A 111 -16.47 -6.96 -20.45
C SER A 111 -16.16 -5.99 -19.32
N PHE A 112 -14.89 -5.72 -19.04
CA PHE A 112 -14.47 -4.87 -17.89
C PHE A 112 -15.04 -3.45 -17.99
N THR A 113 -14.94 -2.83 -19.17
CA THR A 113 -15.45 -1.47 -19.41
C THR A 113 -16.93 -1.34 -19.02
N GLN A 114 -17.75 -2.27 -19.51
CA GLN A 114 -19.18 -2.25 -19.23
C GLN A 114 -19.46 -2.41 -17.73
N SER A 115 -18.75 -3.31 -17.05
CA SER A 115 -18.90 -3.53 -15.61
C SER A 115 -18.50 -2.31 -14.75
N VAL A 116 -17.48 -1.54 -15.17
CA VAL A 116 -17.09 -0.30 -14.49
C VAL A 116 -18.14 0.79 -14.71
N LEU A 117 -18.66 0.93 -15.93
CA LEU A 117 -19.72 1.91 -16.24
C LEU A 117 -21.01 1.61 -15.45
N GLU A 118 -21.44 0.36 -15.40
CA GLU A 118 -22.58 -0.06 -14.59
C GLU A 118 -22.38 0.24 -13.10
N ARG A 119 -21.17 0.07 -12.59
CA ARG A 119 -20.82 0.43 -11.22
C ARG A 119 -20.91 1.94 -10.97
N GLU A 120 -20.44 2.74 -11.90
CA GLU A 120 -20.47 4.20 -11.81
C GLU A 120 -21.90 4.74 -11.87
N GLU A 121 -22.79 4.12 -12.67
CA GLU A 121 -24.21 4.48 -12.78
C GLU A 121 -24.99 4.26 -11.46
N ILE A 122 -24.63 3.26 -10.64
CA ILE A 122 -25.27 3.00 -9.35
C ILE A 122 -25.02 4.17 -8.39
N THR A 123 -23.78 4.60 -8.30
CA THR A 123 -23.33 5.71 -7.46
C THR A 123 -21.97 6.15 -7.94
N SER A 124 -21.78 7.45 -8.12
CA SER A 124 -20.47 7.99 -8.53
C SER A 124 -19.35 7.53 -7.60
N THR A 125 -18.22 7.18 -8.20
CA THR A 125 -17.01 6.79 -7.46
C THR A 125 -16.11 7.96 -7.12
N SER A 126 -16.56 9.20 -7.37
CA SER A 126 -15.84 10.41 -6.97
C SER A 126 -16.11 10.79 -5.52
N PHE A 127 -15.12 11.42 -4.90
CA PHE A 127 -15.15 11.94 -3.54
C PHE A 127 -14.91 13.44 -3.53
N ASP A 128 -15.38 14.11 -2.49
CA ASP A 128 -15.20 15.58 -2.31
C ASP A 128 -13.71 15.99 -2.12
N ASN A 129 -12.82 15.04 -1.99
CA ASN A 129 -11.39 15.24 -1.85
C ASN A 129 -10.61 15.24 -3.17
N LYS A 130 -11.24 15.54 -4.31
CA LYS A 130 -10.62 15.61 -5.66
C LYS A 130 -10.15 14.28 -6.24
N VAL A 131 -10.66 13.18 -5.76
CA VAL A 131 -10.29 11.82 -6.19
C VAL A 131 -11.51 11.07 -6.73
N ALA A 132 -11.32 10.28 -7.80
CA ALA A 132 -12.27 9.26 -8.24
C ALA A 132 -11.58 7.89 -8.22
N ILE A 133 -12.33 6.85 -7.79
CA ILE A 133 -11.83 5.48 -7.73
C ILE A 133 -12.78 4.55 -8.49
N PRO A 134 -12.87 4.65 -9.83
CA PRO A 134 -13.69 3.76 -10.63
C PRO A 134 -13.18 2.31 -10.55
N HIS A 135 -14.11 1.37 -10.42
CA HIS A 135 -13.81 -0.05 -10.31
C HIS A 135 -14.95 -0.90 -10.83
N SER A 136 -14.65 -2.13 -11.25
CA SER A 136 -15.64 -3.09 -11.71
C SER A 136 -16.42 -3.71 -10.54
N ILE A 137 -17.70 -4.01 -10.74
CA ILE A 137 -18.50 -4.85 -9.84
C ILE A 137 -17.90 -6.25 -9.74
N LEU A 138 -17.33 -6.74 -10.85
CA LEU A 138 -16.79 -8.09 -10.98
C LEU A 138 -15.27 -8.09 -10.73
N CYS A 139 -14.79 -9.07 -9.95
CA CYS A 139 -13.37 -9.31 -9.74
C CYS A 139 -12.81 -10.15 -10.92
N SER A 140 -12.67 -9.53 -12.09
CA SER A 140 -12.43 -10.23 -13.36
C SER A 140 -11.05 -9.99 -13.98
N THR A 141 -10.19 -9.17 -13.35
CA THR A 141 -8.85 -8.94 -13.87
C THR A 141 -7.89 -10.10 -13.57
N SER A 142 -6.87 -10.28 -14.42
CA SER A 142 -5.88 -11.35 -14.29
C SER A 142 -4.99 -11.19 -13.04
N ARG A 143 -4.84 -9.96 -12.54
CA ARG A 143 -4.16 -9.62 -11.29
C ARG A 143 -4.77 -8.37 -10.68
N ASN A 144 -4.53 -8.13 -9.41
CA ASN A 144 -4.84 -6.81 -8.82
C ASN A 144 -3.95 -5.75 -9.46
N CYS A 145 -4.54 -4.62 -9.83
CA CYS A 145 -3.83 -3.52 -10.44
C CYS A 145 -4.57 -2.19 -10.24
N SER A 146 -3.85 -1.11 -10.46
CA SER A 146 -4.44 0.22 -10.60
C SER A 146 -3.93 0.90 -11.86
N TYR A 147 -4.77 1.73 -12.47
CA TYR A 147 -4.37 2.70 -13.47
C TYR A 147 -4.61 4.10 -12.93
N VAL A 148 -3.59 4.94 -12.93
CA VAL A 148 -3.62 6.25 -12.28
C VAL A 148 -3.47 7.36 -13.30
N ILE A 149 -4.36 8.36 -13.21
CA ILE A 149 -4.21 9.63 -13.93
C ILE A 149 -4.19 10.77 -12.92
N VAL A 150 -3.22 11.66 -13.05
CA VAL A 150 -3.12 12.87 -12.22
C VAL A 150 -3.14 14.11 -13.11
N ASN A 151 -4.13 14.94 -12.91
CA ASN A 151 -4.39 16.16 -13.67
C ASN A 151 -4.24 17.40 -12.79
N LYS A 152 -3.56 18.44 -13.27
CA LYS A 152 -3.50 19.74 -12.55
C LYS A 152 -4.82 20.46 -12.60
N THR A 153 -5.46 20.46 -13.78
CA THR A 153 -6.80 21.02 -13.94
C THR A 153 -7.81 19.93 -13.59
N PRO A 154 -8.75 20.19 -12.68
CA PRO A 154 -9.76 19.19 -12.34
C PRO A 154 -10.72 18.95 -13.51
N MET A 155 -11.23 17.72 -13.60
CA MET A 155 -12.31 17.37 -14.51
C MET A 155 -13.59 17.03 -13.75
N LYS A 156 -14.73 17.24 -14.38
CA LYS A 156 -16.03 16.93 -13.78
C LYS A 156 -16.23 15.42 -13.69
N TRP A 157 -16.63 14.95 -12.50
CA TRP A 157 -16.95 13.55 -12.23
C TRP A 157 -18.18 13.44 -11.32
N GLY A 158 -19.33 13.20 -11.91
CA GLY A 158 -20.58 13.21 -11.17
C GLY A 158 -20.86 14.59 -10.56
N TYR A 159 -20.98 14.65 -9.25
CA TYR A 159 -21.23 15.90 -8.49
C TYR A 159 -19.94 16.66 -8.13
N PHE A 160 -18.78 16.05 -8.25
CA PHE A 160 -17.50 16.58 -7.82
C PHE A 160 -16.58 16.89 -9.01
N GLU A 161 -15.53 17.62 -8.71
CA GLU A 161 -14.40 17.84 -9.60
C GLU A 161 -13.20 17.08 -9.07
N VAL A 162 -12.55 16.27 -9.94
CA VAL A 162 -11.44 15.38 -9.55
C VAL A 162 -10.17 15.72 -10.32
N ASN A 163 -9.06 15.63 -9.62
CA ASN A 163 -7.72 15.76 -10.18
C ASN A 163 -7.02 14.41 -10.29
N ILE A 164 -7.39 13.45 -9.44
CA ILE A 164 -6.76 12.14 -9.35
C ILE A 164 -7.80 11.08 -9.67
N ILE A 165 -7.52 10.25 -10.66
CA ILE A 165 -8.34 9.11 -11.03
C ILE A 165 -7.53 7.84 -10.80
N ILE A 166 -8.04 6.91 -10.00
CA ILE A 166 -7.40 5.63 -9.70
C ILE A 166 -8.37 4.52 -10.08
N MET A 167 -8.31 4.03 -11.32
CA MET A 167 -9.11 2.88 -11.71
C MET A 167 -8.53 1.60 -11.12
N ILE A 168 -9.38 0.80 -10.51
CA ILE A 168 -8.98 -0.42 -9.80
C ILE A 168 -9.47 -1.67 -10.54
N GLY A 169 -8.53 -2.58 -10.82
CA GLY A 169 -8.80 -3.94 -11.25
C GLY A 169 -8.56 -4.93 -10.12
N ILE A 170 -9.55 -5.81 -9.85
CA ILE A 170 -9.50 -6.79 -8.76
C ILE A 170 -9.50 -8.19 -9.33
N ASN A 171 -8.54 -9.02 -8.89
CA ASN A 171 -8.51 -10.45 -9.17
C ASN A 171 -9.30 -11.22 -8.11
N HIS A 172 -10.13 -12.17 -8.55
CA HIS A 172 -10.97 -12.97 -7.66
C HIS A 172 -10.16 -13.69 -6.56
N ASN A 173 -9.02 -14.28 -6.93
CA ASN A 173 -8.18 -15.06 -6.02
C ASN A 173 -7.38 -14.18 -5.03
N GLN A 174 -7.28 -12.87 -5.30
CA GLN A 174 -6.51 -11.92 -4.50
C GLN A 174 -7.40 -10.93 -3.73
N ARG A 175 -8.70 -11.21 -3.60
CA ARG A 175 -9.68 -10.29 -3.01
C ARG A 175 -9.40 -9.96 -1.54
N ARG A 176 -8.90 -10.92 -0.75
CA ARG A 176 -8.56 -10.69 0.66
C ARG A 176 -7.42 -9.71 0.82
N PHE A 177 -6.36 -9.90 0.05
CA PHE A 177 -5.22 -9.00 -0.02
C PHE A 177 -5.63 -7.59 -0.47
N PHE A 178 -6.48 -7.50 -1.48
CA PHE A 178 -6.99 -6.22 -1.97
C PHE A 178 -7.74 -5.43 -0.89
N LYS A 179 -8.51 -6.08 -0.01
CA LYS A 179 -9.28 -5.38 1.03
C LYS A 179 -8.38 -4.58 1.98
N GLU A 180 -7.26 -5.14 2.40
CA GLU A 180 -6.30 -4.48 3.28
C GLU A 180 -5.62 -3.30 2.57
N LEU A 181 -5.09 -3.53 1.37
CA LEU A 181 -4.49 -2.49 0.54
C LEU A 181 -5.45 -1.33 0.26
N TYR A 182 -6.71 -1.64 -0.06
CA TYR A 182 -7.73 -0.63 -0.35
C TYR A 182 -8.06 0.23 0.88
N SER A 183 -8.17 -0.37 2.06
CA SER A 183 -8.39 0.37 3.31
C SER A 183 -7.26 1.36 3.57
N ASN A 184 -6.02 0.93 3.41
CA ASN A 184 -4.84 1.77 3.58
C ASN A 184 -4.73 2.87 2.51
N LEU A 185 -5.10 2.57 1.27
CA LEU A 185 -5.19 3.57 0.20
C LEU A 185 -6.22 4.64 0.54
N LEU A 186 -7.42 4.24 0.97
CA LEU A 186 -8.47 5.19 1.35
C LEU A 186 -8.05 6.07 2.52
N GLU A 187 -7.38 5.53 3.54
CA GLU A 187 -6.85 6.31 4.66
C GLU A 187 -5.88 7.40 4.18
N LYS A 188 -4.94 7.06 3.30
CA LYS A 188 -4.02 8.02 2.70
C LYS A 188 -4.73 9.08 1.87
N LEU A 189 -5.73 8.69 1.10
CA LEU A 189 -6.50 9.60 0.24
C LEU A 189 -7.51 10.46 1.02
N GLN A 190 -7.73 10.26 2.32
CA GLN A 190 -8.49 11.17 3.18
C GLN A 190 -7.68 12.38 3.65
N ASP A 191 -6.35 12.31 3.61
CA ASP A 191 -5.49 13.43 3.99
C ASP A 191 -5.39 14.44 2.84
N MET A 192 -6.04 15.58 3.02
CA MET A 192 -6.03 16.68 2.03
C MET A 192 -4.63 17.24 1.76
N THR A 193 -3.70 17.13 2.70
CA THR A 193 -2.32 17.56 2.51
C THR A 193 -1.63 16.64 1.50
N ILE A 194 -1.81 15.34 1.66
CA ILE A 194 -1.30 14.32 0.73
C ILE A 194 -1.93 14.53 -0.67
N ILE A 195 -3.23 14.74 -0.75
CA ILE A 195 -3.93 14.99 -2.03
C ILE A 195 -3.35 16.21 -2.75
N GLN A 196 -3.13 17.32 -2.05
CA GLN A 196 -2.56 18.53 -2.63
C GLN A 196 -1.15 18.33 -3.17
N GLU A 197 -0.35 17.51 -2.50
CA GLU A 197 0.99 17.15 -2.98
C GLU A 197 0.94 16.14 -4.15
N LEU A 198 0.02 15.17 -4.11
CA LEU A 198 -0.19 14.22 -5.21
C LEU A 198 -0.61 14.92 -6.51
N ILE A 199 -1.41 15.98 -6.45
CA ILE A 199 -1.80 16.77 -7.65
C ILE A 199 -0.59 17.47 -8.29
N LYS A 200 0.46 17.77 -7.51
CA LYS A 200 1.65 18.49 -7.99
C LYS A 200 2.78 17.56 -8.49
N VAL A 201 2.63 16.26 -8.37
CA VAL A 201 3.68 15.33 -8.79
C VAL A 201 4.01 15.45 -10.28
N LYS A 202 5.27 15.17 -10.61
CA LYS A 202 5.78 15.25 -11.99
C LYS A 202 6.24 13.88 -12.51
N SER A 203 6.09 12.83 -11.72
CA SER A 203 6.49 11.48 -12.09
C SER A 203 5.78 10.43 -11.24
N TYR A 204 5.75 9.19 -11.74
CA TYR A 204 5.32 8.02 -10.98
C TYR A 204 6.11 7.83 -9.67
N ASP A 205 7.45 8.01 -9.71
CA ASP A 205 8.29 7.82 -8.54
C ASP A 205 7.93 8.82 -7.41
N ALA A 206 7.60 10.06 -7.76
CA ALA A 206 7.13 11.04 -6.80
C ALA A 206 5.74 10.69 -6.25
N PHE A 207 4.85 10.17 -7.10
CA PHE A 207 3.51 9.73 -6.70
C PHE A 207 3.57 8.57 -5.69
N ILE A 208 4.31 7.51 -6.01
CA ILE A 208 4.39 6.33 -5.15
C ILE A 208 5.08 6.63 -3.82
N LYS A 209 6.12 7.46 -3.81
CA LYS A 209 6.80 7.90 -2.58
C LYS A 209 5.86 8.60 -1.61
N LEU A 210 5.00 9.49 -2.11
CA LEU A 210 3.98 10.16 -1.28
C LEU A 210 2.97 9.17 -0.70
N LEU A 211 2.53 8.20 -1.48
CA LEU A 211 1.59 7.17 -1.01
C LEU A 211 2.22 6.22 0.01
N THR A 212 3.47 5.83 -0.18
CA THR A 212 4.17 4.89 0.73
C THR A 212 4.80 5.58 1.93
N GLY A 213 4.91 6.93 1.92
CA GLY A 213 5.61 7.69 2.95
C GLY A 213 7.13 7.49 2.90
N GLU A 214 7.69 7.20 1.71
CA GLU A 214 9.13 7.10 1.50
C GLU A 214 9.75 8.49 1.40
N CYS A 215 10.77 8.74 2.20
CA CYS A 215 11.57 9.98 2.15
C CYS A 215 12.64 9.93 1.07
#